data_3955e4f8aa91a0cea4639ca6953255a4
#
_entry.id   3955e4f8aa91a0cea4639ca6953255a4
#
_cell.length_a   1.000
_cell.length_b   1.000
_cell.length_c   1.000
_cell.angle_alpha   90.00
_cell.angle_beta   90.00
_cell.angle_gamma   90.00
#
_symmetry.space_group_name_H-M   'P 1'
#
loop_
_entity.id
_entity.type
_entity.pdbx_description
1 polymer ?
#
loop_
_entity_poly.entity_id
_entity_poly.type
_entity_poly.pdbx_seq_one_letter_code
_entity_poly.pdbx_strand_id
1 'polypeptide(L)'
;MHSIRLVSGLALILACAPARKEPEPAIPKPNIDPGRVNRPQAALPAPTPQADSVQRLVPPQAAYAHGWMPLASTGVDRFLRAHPTYDGRGVLIAILDTGIDPGVPGLNTTTTGDPKIPDLRDFSDEGAVSLQPVAPSGDSVVIAGHRLGGFGRIRALNTAGPYYAGTISEIPLGQPPASDVNGNGTVGDTLPILVTRASDGWVLFADTDGDGSLAGERPVHDYLLGRETFGWAPRGRTPKLTMAANLSDSAGTPRLDLVFDNFGHGTHVSGIAAAHDLYGVPGFDGVAPGAQLLGLKIAKGAQGGITTTGSILRAMDYAVRFAA
;
A
#
# COMPACT_ATOMS: atom_id res chain seq x y z
N MET A 1 20.70 -7.61 80.22
CA MET A 1 20.46 -6.28 79.59
C MET A 1 20.85 -6.39 78.12
N HIS A 2 19.88 -6.66 77.26
CA HIS A 2 20.08 -6.75 75.81
C HIS A 2 19.25 -5.67 75.17
N SER A 3 19.89 -4.71 74.57
CA SER A 3 19.27 -3.62 73.85
C SER A 3 18.87 -4.05 72.42
N ILE A 4 17.58 -4.06 72.16
CA ILE A 4 17.01 -4.27 70.82
C ILE A 4 17.01 -2.93 70.09
N ARG A 5 17.76 -2.85 68.97
CA ARG A 5 17.69 -1.71 68.06
C ARG A 5 16.62 -1.95 67.01
N LEU A 6 15.60 -1.13 66.99
CA LEU A 6 14.59 -1.04 65.93
C LEU A 6 15.23 -0.42 64.66
N VAL A 7 15.21 -1.13 63.56
CA VAL A 7 15.53 -0.60 62.25
C VAL A 7 14.23 -0.20 61.57
N SER A 8 14.00 1.10 61.43
CA SER A 8 12.85 1.63 60.69
C SER A 8 13.11 1.47 59.20
N GLY A 9 12.39 0.54 58.55
CA GLY A 9 12.37 0.39 57.12
C GLY A 9 11.49 1.48 56.46
N LEU A 10 12.10 2.37 55.70
CA LEU A 10 11.41 3.35 54.87
C LEU A 10 10.91 2.64 53.59
N ALA A 11 9.61 2.36 53.51
CA ALA A 11 9.02 1.84 52.31
C ALA A 11 8.84 2.95 51.28
N LEU A 12 9.63 2.92 50.22
CA LEU A 12 9.49 3.82 49.06
C LEU A 12 8.31 3.31 48.21
N ILE A 13 7.14 3.94 48.29
CA ILE A 13 6.03 3.69 47.41
C ILE A 13 6.30 4.44 46.11
N LEU A 14 6.78 3.74 45.06
CA LEU A 14 6.76 4.26 43.69
C LEU A 14 5.31 4.29 43.23
N ALA A 15 4.69 5.46 43.22
CA ALA A 15 3.44 5.70 42.53
C ALA A 15 3.73 5.70 41.02
N CYS A 16 3.36 4.62 40.32
CA CYS A 16 3.30 4.65 38.86
C CYS A 16 2.15 5.60 38.47
N ALA A 17 2.50 6.81 38.06
CA ALA A 17 1.54 7.67 37.39
C ALA A 17 1.15 7.01 36.06
N PRO A 18 -0.16 6.96 35.70
CA PRO A 18 -0.56 6.44 34.41
C PRO A 18 0.09 7.30 33.32
N ALA A 19 0.76 6.65 32.38
CA ALA A 19 1.31 7.31 31.21
C ALA A 19 0.17 8.08 30.52
N ARG A 20 0.35 9.39 30.35
CA ARG A 20 -0.57 10.18 29.53
C ARG A 20 -0.55 9.56 28.15
N LYS A 21 -1.69 9.02 27.71
CA LYS A 21 -1.90 8.70 26.29
C LYS A 21 -1.72 10.01 25.53
N GLU A 22 -0.70 10.09 24.69
CA GLU A 22 -0.64 11.12 23.68
C GLU A 22 -1.90 10.98 22.81
N PRO A 23 -2.55 12.10 22.45
CA PRO A 23 -3.70 12.02 21.55
C PRO A 23 -3.24 11.40 20.25
N GLU A 24 -3.84 10.27 19.92
CA GLU A 24 -3.66 9.61 18.63
C GLU A 24 -3.92 10.63 17.52
N PRO A 25 -3.05 10.73 16.49
CA PRO A 25 -3.29 11.66 15.39
C PRO A 25 -4.66 11.37 14.81
N ALA A 26 -5.47 12.42 14.70
CA ALA A 26 -6.82 12.32 14.15
C ALA A 26 -6.69 11.75 12.72
N ILE A 27 -7.23 10.55 12.52
CA ILE A 27 -7.39 9.98 11.17
C ILE A 27 -8.30 10.94 10.43
N PRO A 28 -7.88 11.49 9.27
CA PRO A 28 -8.75 12.35 8.50
C PRO A 28 -10.06 11.60 8.26
N LYS A 29 -11.18 12.19 8.66
CA LYS A 29 -12.47 11.64 8.25
C LYS A 29 -12.47 11.67 6.73
N PRO A 30 -12.69 10.55 6.05
CA PRO A 30 -12.83 10.57 4.61
C PRO A 30 -13.95 11.56 4.29
N ASN A 31 -13.61 12.65 3.66
CA ASN A 31 -14.61 13.55 3.08
C ASN A 31 -15.14 12.84 1.83
N ILE A 32 -15.93 11.80 2.06
CA ILE A 32 -16.58 11.04 1.01
C ILE A 32 -17.74 11.92 0.58
N ASP A 33 -17.49 12.81 -0.38
CA ASP A 33 -18.55 13.40 -1.19
C ASP A 33 -19.19 12.25 -1.98
N PRO A 34 -20.44 11.85 -1.67
CA PRO A 34 -21.11 10.76 -2.38
C PRO A 34 -21.23 11.04 -3.88
N GLY A 35 -21.14 12.32 -4.30
CA GLY A 35 -21.12 12.73 -5.70
C GLY A 35 -19.76 12.52 -6.38
N ARG A 36 -18.67 12.33 -5.63
CA ARG A 36 -17.32 12.12 -6.19
C ARG A 36 -17.03 10.64 -6.48
N VAL A 37 -17.66 9.73 -5.74
CA VAL A 37 -17.54 8.29 -5.96
C VAL A 37 -18.16 7.86 -7.29
N ASN A 38 -19.13 8.60 -7.81
CA ASN A 38 -19.85 8.29 -9.04
C ASN A 38 -19.45 9.15 -10.25
N ARG A 39 -18.39 9.95 -10.20
CA ARG A 39 -17.88 10.56 -11.43
C ARG A 39 -17.05 9.55 -12.19
N PRO A 40 -17.41 9.20 -13.44
CA PRO A 40 -16.51 8.45 -14.31
C PRO A 40 -15.24 9.28 -14.44
N GLN A 41 -14.18 8.86 -13.78
CA GLN A 41 -12.86 9.40 -14.05
C GLN A 41 -12.57 9.05 -15.50
N ALA A 42 -12.26 10.05 -16.34
CA ALA A 42 -11.86 9.82 -17.71
C ALA A 42 -10.81 8.70 -17.69
N ALA A 43 -11.13 7.58 -18.33
CA ALA A 43 -10.24 6.44 -18.39
C ALA A 43 -8.87 6.96 -18.84
N LEU A 44 -7.87 6.85 -17.97
CA LEU A 44 -6.48 7.00 -18.41
C LEU A 44 -6.32 6.03 -19.57
N PRO A 45 -5.74 6.46 -20.72
CA PRO A 45 -5.51 5.55 -21.82
C PRO A 45 -4.79 4.35 -21.26
N ALA A 46 -5.35 3.17 -21.51
CA ALA A 46 -4.73 1.90 -21.14
C ALA A 46 -3.27 1.96 -21.60
N PRO A 47 -2.30 1.57 -20.76
CA PRO A 47 -0.92 1.51 -21.21
C PRO A 47 -0.88 0.66 -22.46
N THR A 48 -0.40 1.23 -23.54
CA THR A 48 -0.19 0.49 -24.81
C THR A 48 0.65 -0.73 -24.46
N PRO A 49 0.22 -1.95 -24.80
CA PRO A 49 1.01 -3.13 -24.53
C PRO A 49 2.33 -2.99 -25.30
N GLN A 50 3.40 -2.62 -24.63
CA GLN A 50 4.73 -2.82 -25.17
C GLN A 50 4.96 -4.33 -25.15
N ALA A 51 5.07 -4.87 -26.34
CA ALA A 51 5.42 -6.26 -26.56
C ALA A 51 6.90 -6.48 -26.17
N ASP A 52 7.12 -6.62 -24.86
CA ASP A 52 8.35 -7.16 -24.34
C ASP A 52 8.07 -8.57 -23.82
N SER A 53 8.81 -9.50 -24.38
CA SER A 53 8.76 -10.93 -24.17
C SER A 53 9.27 -11.38 -22.79
N VAL A 54 8.81 -10.73 -21.72
CA VAL A 54 8.69 -11.41 -20.46
C VAL A 54 7.45 -12.28 -20.62
N GLN A 55 7.65 -13.55 -20.91
CA GLN A 55 6.61 -14.56 -20.77
C GLN A 55 6.06 -14.40 -19.36
N ARG A 56 5.01 -13.56 -19.21
CA ARG A 56 4.20 -13.57 -18.01
C ARG A 56 3.83 -15.04 -17.86
N LEU A 57 4.14 -15.63 -16.72
CA LEU A 57 3.66 -16.95 -16.37
C LEU A 57 2.14 -16.87 -16.17
N VAL A 58 1.44 -16.45 -17.22
CA VAL A 58 -0.01 -16.56 -17.29
C VAL A 58 -0.28 -18.04 -17.54
N PRO A 59 -0.94 -18.71 -16.61
CA PRO A 59 -1.27 -20.10 -16.79
C PRO A 59 -2.03 -20.27 -18.12
N PRO A 60 -1.82 -21.36 -18.87
CA PRO A 60 -2.55 -21.60 -20.10
C PRO A 60 -4.06 -21.67 -19.79
N GLN A 61 -4.89 -21.15 -20.69
CA GLN A 61 -6.34 -21.08 -20.49
C GLN A 61 -6.97 -22.42 -20.06
N ALA A 62 -6.42 -23.54 -20.50
CA ALA A 62 -6.82 -24.87 -20.03
C ALA A 62 -6.64 -25.09 -18.53
N ALA A 63 -5.70 -24.39 -17.88
CA ALA A 63 -5.49 -24.51 -16.45
C ALA A 63 -6.65 -23.93 -15.63
N TYR A 64 -7.35 -22.94 -16.15
CA TYR A 64 -8.54 -22.36 -15.50
C TYR A 64 -9.74 -23.32 -15.51
N ALA A 65 -9.81 -24.21 -16.52
CA ALA A 65 -10.81 -25.28 -16.58
C ALA A 65 -10.61 -26.36 -15.49
N HIS A 66 -9.42 -26.41 -14.87
CA HIS A 66 -9.10 -27.36 -13.81
C HIS A 66 -9.55 -26.94 -12.40
N GLY A 67 -10.35 -25.88 -12.28
CA GLY A 67 -10.97 -25.49 -11.02
C GLY A 67 -9.99 -24.87 -10.00
N TRP A 68 -9.05 -24.09 -10.45
CA TRP A 68 -8.14 -23.35 -9.58
C TRP A 68 -8.84 -22.35 -8.65
N MET A 69 -10.02 -21.87 -9.07
CA MET A 69 -10.96 -21.20 -8.17
C MET A 69 -11.97 -22.23 -7.65
N PRO A 70 -12.26 -22.29 -6.35
CA PRO A 70 -13.11 -23.32 -5.75
C PRO A 70 -14.61 -23.11 -5.99
N LEU A 71 -14.99 -22.43 -7.07
CA LEU A 71 -16.38 -22.03 -7.33
C LEU A 71 -17.28 -23.24 -7.58
N ALA A 72 -16.80 -24.23 -8.36
CA ALA A 72 -17.58 -25.42 -8.68
C ALA A 72 -17.73 -26.35 -7.47
N SER A 73 -16.66 -26.59 -6.73
CA SER A 73 -16.65 -27.48 -5.56
C SER A 73 -17.48 -26.94 -4.39
N THR A 74 -17.53 -25.61 -4.25
CA THR A 74 -18.33 -24.93 -3.22
C THR A 74 -19.78 -24.64 -3.67
N GLY A 75 -20.09 -24.81 -4.95
CA GLY A 75 -21.39 -24.52 -5.52
C GLY A 75 -21.65 -23.04 -5.83
N VAL A 76 -20.66 -22.18 -5.66
CA VAL A 76 -20.75 -20.74 -5.96
C VAL A 76 -21.08 -20.51 -7.44
N ASP A 77 -20.48 -21.28 -8.34
CA ASP A 77 -20.76 -21.20 -9.76
C ASP A 77 -22.22 -21.45 -10.11
N ARG A 78 -22.89 -22.41 -9.43
CA ARG A 78 -24.34 -22.69 -9.60
C ARG A 78 -25.18 -21.54 -9.03
N PHE A 79 -24.76 -21.00 -7.86
CA PHE A 79 -25.44 -19.88 -7.25
C PHE A 79 -25.38 -18.64 -8.14
N LEU A 80 -24.23 -18.27 -8.64
CA LEU A 80 -24.05 -17.10 -9.51
C LEU A 80 -24.80 -17.26 -10.86
N ARG A 81 -24.86 -18.48 -11.42
CA ARG A 81 -25.69 -18.72 -12.61
C ARG A 81 -27.17 -18.54 -12.33
N ALA A 82 -27.66 -18.93 -11.17
CA ALA A 82 -29.06 -18.75 -10.76
C ALA A 82 -29.38 -17.30 -10.37
N HIS A 83 -28.40 -16.59 -9.85
CA HIS A 83 -28.52 -15.23 -9.29
C HIS A 83 -27.36 -14.33 -9.78
N PRO A 84 -27.29 -13.97 -11.07
CA PRO A 84 -26.13 -13.32 -11.67
C PRO A 84 -25.85 -11.91 -11.12
N THR A 85 -26.80 -11.31 -10.41
CA THR A 85 -26.60 -10.00 -9.74
C THR A 85 -26.21 -10.11 -8.26
N TYR A 86 -26.13 -11.34 -7.72
CA TYR A 86 -25.75 -11.59 -6.32
C TYR A 86 -24.27 -11.94 -6.23
N ASP A 87 -23.45 -11.15 -6.94
CA ASP A 87 -22.03 -11.30 -7.13
C ASP A 87 -21.18 -10.49 -6.14
N GLY A 88 -21.80 -9.99 -5.07
CA GLY A 88 -21.15 -9.15 -4.08
C GLY A 88 -21.17 -7.66 -4.38
N ARG A 89 -21.84 -7.21 -5.47
CA ARG A 89 -21.96 -5.76 -5.75
C ARG A 89 -22.56 -5.00 -4.58
N GLY A 90 -21.95 -3.85 -4.24
CA GLY A 90 -22.35 -3.05 -3.08
C GLY A 90 -21.83 -3.59 -1.73
N VAL A 91 -21.04 -4.67 -1.72
CA VAL A 91 -20.39 -5.19 -0.52
C VAL A 91 -18.93 -4.73 -0.49
N LEU A 92 -18.47 -4.31 0.68
CA LEU A 92 -17.07 -4.03 0.97
C LEU A 92 -16.51 -5.14 1.87
N ILE A 93 -15.45 -5.81 1.41
CA ILE A 93 -14.76 -6.87 2.15
C ILE A 93 -13.43 -6.31 2.65
N ALA A 94 -13.23 -6.25 3.96
CA ALA A 94 -11.95 -5.88 4.55
C ALA A 94 -11.02 -7.11 4.61
N ILE A 95 -9.84 -7.00 4.00
CA ILE A 95 -8.78 -8.00 3.99
C ILE A 95 -7.68 -7.54 4.95
N LEU A 96 -7.61 -8.17 6.12
CA LEU A 96 -6.59 -7.92 7.14
C LEU A 96 -5.50 -8.98 6.99
N ASP A 97 -4.44 -8.67 6.23
CA ASP A 97 -3.47 -9.66 5.80
C ASP A 97 -2.06 -9.05 5.59
N THR A 98 -1.25 -9.65 4.74
CA THR A 98 0.11 -9.18 4.39
C THR A 98 0.14 -7.98 3.46
N GLY A 99 -1.00 -7.51 2.99
CA GLY A 99 -1.20 -6.46 2.00
C GLY A 99 -1.98 -6.97 0.80
N ILE A 100 -2.23 -6.09 -0.16
CA ILE A 100 -2.73 -6.43 -1.49
C ILE A 100 -1.86 -5.73 -2.51
N ASP A 101 -1.41 -6.45 -3.54
CA ASP A 101 -0.77 -5.84 -4.72
C ASP A 101 -1.86 -5.34 -5.68
N PRO A 102 -2.08 -4.02 -5.78
CA PRO A 102 -3.12 -3.45 -6.64
C PRO A 102 -2.77 -3.53 -8.13
N GLY A 103 -1.55 -3.91 -8.48
CA GLY A 103 -1.10 -4.11 -9.86
C GLY A 103 -1.53 -5.44 -10.46
N VAL A 104 -2.06 -6.36 -9.68
CA VAL A 104 -2.50 -7.66 -10.19
C VAL A 104 -3.76 -7.49 -11.06
N PRO A 105 -3.70 -7.92 -12.35
CA PRO A 105 -4.87 -7.87 -13.23
C PRO A 105 -6.04 -8.68 -12.66
N GLY A 106 -7.22 -8.07 -12.58
CA GLY A 106 -8.41 -8.65 -11.95
C GLY A 106 -8.67 -8.11 -10.53
N LEU A 107 -7.75 -7.32 -9.96
CA LEU A 107 -7.96 -6.54 -8.75
C LEU A 107 -8.12 -5.03 -9.01
N ASN A 108 -8.49 -4.65 -10.23
CA ASN A 108 -8.62 -3.25 -10.66
C ASN A 108 -10.06 -2.75 -10.60
N THR A 109 -11.01 -3.55 -11.10
CA THR A 109 -12.42 -3.17 -11.21
C THR A 109 -13.34 -4.30 -10.76
N THR A 110 -14.54 -3.92 -10.32
CA THR A 110 -15.63 -4.84 -10.03
C THR A 110 -16.40 -5.18 -11.31
N THR A 111 -17.36 -6.10 -11.24
CA THR A 111 -18.30 -6.41 -12.33
C THR A 111 -19.15 -5.21 -12.77
N THR A 112 -19.28 -4.19 -11.92
CA THR A 112 -20.01 -2.95 -12.22
C THR A 112 -19.12 -1.84 -12.75
N GLY A 113 -17.79 -2.09 -12.86
CA GLY A 113 -16.81 -1.11 -13.32
C GLY A 113 -16.30 -0.14 -12.23
N ASP A 114 -16.74 -0.33 -10.99
CA ASP A 114 -16.23 0.45 -9.86
C ASP A 114 -14.78 0.03 -9.53
N PRO A 115 -13.98 0.93 -8.94
CA PRO A 115 -12.66 0.56 -8.44
C PRO A 115 -12.76 -0.62 -7.46
N LYS A 116 -11.98 -1.68 -7.71
CA LYS A 116 -11.98 -2.88 -6.87
C LYS A 116 -11.49 -2.58 -5.45
N ILE A 117 -10.45 -1.76 -5.33
CA ILE A 117 -9.80 -1.43 -4.07
C ILE A 117 -9.99 0.06 -3.81
N PRO A 118 -11.00 0.47 -3.01
CA PRO A 118 -11.23 1.87 -2.67
C PRO A 118 -10.13 2.44 -1.77
N ASP A 119 -9.52 1.63 -0.89
CA ASP A 119 -8.39 2.06 -0.07
C ASP A 119 -7.45 0.91 0.33
N LEU A 120 -6.17 1.30 0.53
CA LEU A 120 -5.08 0.45 1.01
C LEU A 120 -4.40 1.12 2.18
N ARG A 121 -4.19 0.42 3.30
CA ARG A 121 -3.51 0.96 4.50
C ARG A 121 -2.51 -0.02 5.08
N ASP A 122 -1.37 0.53 5.56
CA ASP A 122 -0.40 -0.22 6.35
C ASP A 122 -0.58 0.05 7.85
N PHE A 123 -0.81 -1.01 8.61
CA PHE A 123 -0.84 -1.03 10.07
C PHE A 123 0.29 -1.88 10.65
N SER A 124 1.14 -2.44 9.79
CA SER A 124 2.25 -3.29 10.21
C SER A 124 3.52 -2.51 10.53
N ASP A 125 3.58 -1.24 10.13
CA ASP A 125 4.77 -0.39 10.16
C ASP A 125 5.94 -0.93 9.30
N GLU A 126 5.69 -1.88 8.37
CA GLU A 126 6.73 -2.43 7.49
C GLU A 126 7.12 -1.44 6.39
N GLY A 127 6.15 -0.66 5.90
CA GLY A 127 6.36 0.34 4.87
C GLY A 127 6.68 1.74 5.38
N ALA A 128 6.92 1.91 6.69
CA ALA A 128 7.19 3.20 7.28
C ALA A 128 8.48 3.82 6.74
N VAL A 129 8.38 5.03 6.18
CA VAL A 129 9.51 5.79 5.64
C VAL A 129 9.87 6.92 6.59
N SER A 130 11.11 6.90 7.10
CA SER A 130 11.63 7.97 7.93
C SER A 130 11.96 9.19 7.07
N LEU A 131 11.13 10.22 7.16
CA LEU A 131 11.28 11.45 6.39
C LEU A 131 12.12 12.50 7.18
N GLN A 132 13.07 13.13 6.50
CA GLN A 132 13.87 14.24 7.02
C GLN A 132 13.72 15.47 6.11
N PRO A 133 13.73 16.69 6.66
CA PRO A 133 13.78 17.89 5.85
C PRO A 133 15.00 17.88 4.92
N VAL A 134 14.83 18.31 3.69
CA VAL A 134 15.90 18.38 2.69
C VAL A 134 15.84 19.71 1.95
N ALA A 135 17.03 20.25 1.61
CA ALA A 135 17.16 21.45 0.81
C ALA A 135 17.72 21.11 -0.58
N PRO A 136 17.02 21.49 -1.66
CA PRO A 136 17.54 21.30 -3.02
C PRO A 136 18.69 22.27 -3.31
N SER A 137 19.60 21.86 -4.20
CA SER A 137 20.70 22.70 -4.69
C SER A 137 20.65 22.74 -6.24
N GLY A 138 20.38 23.92 -6.79
CA GLY A 138 20.16 24.08 -8.21
C GLY A 138 18.97 23.24 -8.70
N ASP A 139 19.18 22.41 -9.72
CA ASP A 139 18.18 21.48 -10.26
C ASP A 139 18.31 20.05 -9.69
N SER A 140 18.86 19.92 -8.49
CA SER A 140 19.05 18.61 -7.88
C SER A 140 18.79 18.61 -6.39
N VAL A 141 18.53 17.42 -5.84
CA VAL A 141 18.44 17.13 -4.43
C VAL A 141 19.31 15.91 -4.10
N VAL A 142 19.88 15.86 -2.90
CA VAL A 142 20.64 14.69 -2.44
C VAL A 142 19.81 13.98 -1.36
N ILE A 143 19.52 12.69 -1.58
CA ILE A 143 18.74 11.85 -0.68
C ILE A 143 19.59 10.63 -0.32
N ALA A 144 20.00 10.50 0.93
CA ALA A 144 20.83 9.38 1.42
C ALA A 144 22.03 9.07 0.51
N GLY A 145 22.70 10.11 0.00
CA GLY A 145 23.84 9.97 -0.92
C GLY A 145 23.49 9.88 -2.41
N HIS A 146 22.24 9.63 -2.76
CA HIS A 146 21.77 9.63 -4.15
C HIS A 146 21.50 11.08 -4.60
N ARG A 147 22.16 11.51 -5.67
CA ARG A 147 21.90 12.80 -6.29
C ARG A 147 20.86 12.64 -7.38
N LEU A 148 19.68 13.24 -7.18
CA LEU A 148 18.58 13.20 -8.13
C LEU A 148 18.46 14.54 -8.84
N GLY A 149 18.46 14.52 -10.16
CA GLY A 149 18.24 15.68 -11.03
C GLY A 149 16.77 15.97 -11.27
N GLY A 150 16.47 16.97 -12.13
CA GLY A 150 15.10 17.28 -12.55
C GLY A 150 14.24 17.94 -11.46
N PHE A 151 14.86 18.54 -10.46
CA PHE A 151 14.16 19.17 -9.34
C PHE A 151 13.35 20.42 -9.75
N GLY A 152 13.63 21.01 -10.90
CA GLY A 152 12.89 22.17 -11.42
C GLY A 152 11.39 21.91 -11.54
N ARG A 153 10.99 20.69 -11.91
CA ARG A 153 9.59 20.27 -11.96
C ARG A 153 8.92 20.26 -10.57
N ILE A 154 9.63 19.77 -9.57
CA ILE A 154 9.14 19.74 -8.20
C ILE A 154 9.00 21.17 -7.65
N ARG A 155 9.98 22.02 -7.96
CA ARG A 155 9.95 23.44 -7.59
C ARG A 155 8.79 24.18 -8.25
N ALA A 156 8.42 23.86 -9.49
CA ALA A 156 7.27 24.42 -10.15
C ALA A 156 5.95 24.07 -9.45
N LEU A 157 5.89 22.89 -8.83
CA LEU A 157 4.73 22.45 -8.03
C LEU A 157 4.67 23.16 -6.66
N ASN A 158 5.80 23.33 -6.00
CA ASN A 158 5.91 23.96 -4.68
C ASN A 158 7.26 24.68 -4.55
N THR A 159 7.28 25.99 -4.85
CA THR A 159 8.53 26.79 -4.83
C THR A 159 9.06 27.05 -3.43
N ALA A 160 8.18 27.10 -2.43
CA ALA A 160 8.51 27.48 -1.07
C ALA A 160 8.93 26.29 -0.22
N GLY A 161 8.61 25.05 -0.63
CA GLY A 161 8.72 23.89 0.23
C GLY A 161 7.63 23.89 1.32
N PRO A 162 7.78 23.13 2.37
CA PRO A 162 8.95 22.31 2.70
C PRO A 162 9.09 21.07 1.83
N TYR A 163 10.34 20.57 1.75
CA TYR A 163 10.67 19.33 1.10
C TYR A 163 11.21 18.34 2.14
N TYR A 164 10.75 17.11 2.05
CA TYR A 164 11.19 16.02 2.92
C TYR A 164 11.69 14.88 2.06
N ALA A 165 12.65 14.13 2.57
CA ALA A 165 13.21 13.00 1.87
C ALA A 165 13.42 11.81 2.79
N GLY A 166 13.35 10.64 2.23
CA GLY A 166 13.64 9.38 2.89
C GLY A 166 13.98 8.30 1.88
N THR A 167 14.22 7.11 2.35
CA THR A 167 14.46 5.94 1.50
C THR A 167 13.70 4.74 2.05
N ILE A 168 13.34 3.82 1.16
CA ILE A 168 12.97 2.47 1.54
C ILE A 168 13.96 1.48 0.94
N SER A 169 14.35 0.47 1.71
CA SER A 169 15.26 -0.58 1.27
C SER A 169 14.49 -1.70 0.58
N GLU A 170 15.14 -2.39 -0.33
CA GLU A 170 14.64 -3.62 -0.94
C GLU A 170 14.32 -4.74 0.06
N ILE A 171 15.07 -4.78 1.18
CA ILE A 171 14.96 -5.87 2.16
C ILE A 171 13.52 -6.08 2.67
N PRO A 172 12.77 -5.05 3.11
CA PRO A 172 11.38 -5.24 3.50
C PRO A 172 10.43 -5.50 2.31
N LEU A 173 10.83 -5.18 1.09
CA LEU A 173 10.00 -5.38 -0.11
C LEU A 173 10.05 -6.80 -0.65
N GLY A 174 11.13 -7.55 -0.35
CA GLY A 174 11.29 -8.94 -0.77
C GLY A 174 11.13 -9.92 0.39
N GLN A 175 10.74 -11.17 0.09
CA GLN A 175 10.76 -12.23 1.09
C GLN A 175 12.20 -12.61 1.46
N PRO A 176 12.47 -13.07 2.70
CA PRO A 176 13.76 -13.63 3.05
C PRO A 176 14.06 -14.94 2.27
N PRO A 177 15.30 -15.15 1.80
CA PRO A 177 16.37 -14.17 1.80
C PRO A 177 16.06 -12.97 0.90
N ALA A 178 16.67 -11.80 1.21
CA ALA A 178 16.45 -10.58 0.43
C ALA A 178 16.51 -10.86 -1.08
N SER A 179 15.54 -10.38 -1.82
CA SER A 179 15.43 -10.58 -3.27
C SER A 179 15.71 -9.27 -4.01
N ASP A 180 16.25 -9.38 -5.21
CA ASP A 180 16.35 -8.30 -6.18
C ASP A 180 14.93 -7.91 -6.65
N VAL A 181 14.30 -6.99 -5.96
CA VAL A 181 12.89 -6.59 -6.20
C VAL A 181 12.78 -5.72 -7.44
N ASN A 182 13.75 -4.84 -7.65
CA ASN A 182 13.75 -3.95 -8.81
C ASN A 182 14.29 -4.64 -10.08
N GLY A 183 14.90 -5.82 -9.96
CA GLY A 183 15.36 -6.61 -11.10
C GLY A 183 16.64 -6.10 -11.76
N ASN A 184 17.46 -5.32 -11.04
CA ASN A 184 18.69 -4.75 -11.59
C ASN A 184 19.92 -5.70 -11.50
N GLY A 185 19.79 -6.81 -10.77
CA GLY A 185 20.84 -7.83 -10.56
C GLY A 185 21.59 -7.68 -9.24
N THR A 186 21.24 -6.71 -8.41
CA THR A 186 21.76 -6.51 -7.04
C THR A 186 20.65 -6.66 -6.01
N VAL A 187 21.01 -6.81 -4.74
CA VAL A 187 20.08 -6.86 -3.63
C VAL A 187 20.48 -5.87 -2.55
N GLY A 188 19.50 -5.32 -1.84
CA GLY A 188 19.75 -4.38 -0.77
C GLY A 188 19.84 -2.93 -1.24
N ASP A 189 19.39 -2.63 -2.42
CA ASP A 189 19.25 -1.28 -2.94
C ASP A 189 18.25 -0.46 -2.12
N THR A 190 18.33 0.84 -2.30
CA THR A 190 17.41 1.78 -1.65
C THR A 190 16.72 2.65 -2.71
N LEU A 191 15.39 2.77 -2.60
CA LEU A 191 14.59 3.67 -3.41
C LEU A 191 14.56 5.05 -2.73
N PRO A 192 15.14 6.10 -3.34
CA PRO A 192 15.05 7.45 -2.80
C PRO A 192 13.67 8.04 -3.08
N ILE A 193 13.11 8.68 -2.05
CA ILE A 193 11.77 9.26 -2.05
C ILE A 193 11.85 10.72 -1.63
N LEU A 194 11.15 11.58 -2.35
CA LEU A 194 10.95 12.99 -2.02
C LEU A 194 9.46 13.22 -1.75
N VAL A 195 9.15 13.94 -0.67
CA VAL A 195 7.78 14.34 -0.31
C VAL A 195 7.71 15.87 -0.26
N THR A 196 6.68 16.42 -0.88
CA THR A 196 6.39 17.85 -0.80
C THR A 196 4.88 18.09 -0.80
N ARG A 197 4.47 19.34 -0.63
CA ARG A 197 3.06 19.70 -0.62
C ARG A 197 2.63 20.25 -1.97
N ALA A 198 1.62 19.64 -2.58
CA ALA A 198 0.90 20.18 -3.72
C ALA A 198 -0.33 20.98 -3.24
N SER A 199 -1.09 21.53 -4.17
CA SER A 199 -2.30 22.32 -3.87
C SER A 199 -3.41 21.50 -3.19
N ASP A 200 -3.41 20.19 -3.42
CA ASP A 200 -4.41 19.22 -2.97
C ASP A 200 -3.92 18.30 -1.85
N GLY A 201 -2.69 18.47 -1.37
CA GLY A 201 -2.15 17.73 -0.24
C GLY A 201 -0.69 17.36 -0.36
N TRP A 202 -0.26 16.41 0.45
CA TRP A 202 1.08 15.83 0.36
C TRP A 202 1.18 14.89 -0.82
N VAL A 203 2.31 14.94 -1.53
CA VAL A 203 2.63 14.05 -2.66
C VAL A 203 4.05 13.54 -2.52
N LEU A 204 4.27 12.32 -2.96
CA LEU A 204 5.62 11.76 -3.09
C LEU A 204 6.05 11.69 -4.55
N PHE A 205 7.36 11.75 -4.75
CA PHE A 205 8.07 11.40 -5.97
C PHE A 205 9.16 10.40 -5.60
N ALA A 206 9.33 9.37 -6.40
CA ALA A 206 10.38 8.38 -6.22
C ALA A 206 11.11 8.16 -7.54
N ASP A 207 12.41 7.90 -7.50
CA ASP A 207 13.20 7.52 -8.69
C ASP A 207 12.88 6.07 -9.02
N THR A 208 11.74 5.88 -9.68
CA THR A 208 11.14 4.54 -9.86
C THR A 208 11.82 3.72 -10.93
N ASP A 209 12.49 4.37 -11.89
CA ASP A 209 13.21 3.71 -12.97
C ASP A 209 14.75 3.72 -12.80
N GLY A 210 15.23 4.33 -11.71
CA GLY A 210 16.63 4.33 -11.34
C GLY A 210 17.52 5.17 -12.27
N ASP A 211 16.96 6.17 -12.96
CA ASP A 211 17.72 7.00 -13.90
C ASP A 211 18.41 8.21 -13.23
N GLY A 212 18.23 8.37 -11.92
CA GLY A 212 18.81 9.47 -11.14
C GLY A 212 18.09 10.81 -11.36
N SER A 213 16.84 10.80 -11.80
CA SER A 213 16.09 12.01 -12.12
C SER A 213 14.64 11.95 -11.65
N LEU A 214 14.17 13.04 -11.08
CA LEU A 214 12.75 13.22 -10.73
C LEU A 214 11.92 13.85 -11.87
N ALA A 215 12.55 14.20 -13.00
CA ALA A 215 11.87 14.90 -14.11
C ALA A 215 10.77 14.05 -14.77
N GLY A 216 11.02 12.73 -14.88
CA GLY A 216 10.11 11.76 -15.48
C GLY A 216 9.05 11.23 -14.51
N GLU A 217 9.26 11.40 -13.22
CA GLU A 217 8.46 10.77 -12.19
C GLU A 217 7.08 11.41 -12.03
N ARG A 218 6.09 10.60 -11.68
CA ARG A 218 4.73 11.07 -11.42
C ARG A 218 4.55 11.36 -9.93
N PRO A 219 3.76 12.40 -9.58
CA PRO A 219 3.33 12.58 -8.19
C PRO A 219 2.41 11.42 -7.78
N VAL A 220 2.60 10.93 -6.57
CA VAL A 220 1.72 9.91 -5.96
C VAL A 220 1.13 10.51 -4.70
N HIS A 221 -0.19 10.55 -4.62
CA HIS A 221 -0.97 11.03 -3.48
C HIS A 221 -1.23 9.91 -2.48
N ASP A 222 -1.86 10.27 -1.36
CA ASP A 222 -2.47 9.25 -0.50
C ASP A 222 -3.42 8.38 -1.34
N TYR A 223 -3.34 7.06 -1.17
CA TYR A 223 -4.09 6.12 -2.01
C TYR A 223 -5.60 6.37 -1.97
N LEU A 224 -6.15 6.73 -0.80
CA LEU A 224 -7.57 7.07 -0.67
C LEU A 224 -7.98 8.25 -1.57
N LEU A 225 -7.08 9.20 -1.83
CA LEU A 225 -7.37 10.39 -2.62
C LEU A 225 -7.17 10.18 -4.11
N GLY A 226 -6.03 9.59 -4.49
CA GLY A 226 -5.60 9.50 -5.89
C GLY A 226 -5.73 8.10 -6.49
N ARG A 227 -5.59 7.07 -5.68
CA ARG A 227 -5.45 5.66 -6.09
C ARG A 227 -4.27 5.42 -7.03
N GLU A 228 -3.30 6.35 -7.04
CA GLU A 228 -2.08 6.15 -7.77
C GLU A 228 -1.25 5.06 -7.11
N THR A 229 -0.59 4.30 -7.96
CA THR A 229 0.36 3.27 -7.57
C THR A 229 1.62 3.40 -8.39
N PHE A 230 2.69 2.85 -7.88
CA PHE A 230 3.97 2.80 -8.59
C PHE A 230 4.70 1.49 -8.33
N GLY A 231 5.55 1.12 -9.25
CA GLY A 231 6.50 0.03 -9.06
C GLY A 231 7.91 0.59 -9.11
N TRP A 232 8.88 -0.21 -8.72
CA TRP A 232 10.30 0.14 -8.79
C TRP A 232 11.03 -0.88 -9.67
N ALA A 233 11.44 -0.44 -10.84
CA ALA A 233 12.22 -1.26 -11.76
C ALA A 233 12.98 -0.38 -12.77
N PRO A 234 14.19 -0.75 -13.21
CA PRO A 234 14.90 -0.05 -14.27
C PRO A 234 14.02 0.10 -15.51
N ARG A 235 14.25 1.19 -16.26
CA ARG A 235 13.51 1.49 -17.49
C ARG A 235 13.45 0.29 -18.43
N GLY A 236 12.23 -0.04 -18.89
CA GLY A 236 11.99 -1.19 -19.77
C GLY A 236 11.82 -2.53 -19.04
N ARG A 237 11.84 -2.54 -17.71
CA ARG A 237 11.53 -3.73 -16.92
C ARG A 237 10.18 -3.59 -16.22
N THR A 238 9.54 -4.72 -15.94
CA THR A 238 8.28 -4.74 -15.18
C THR A 238 8.60 -4.87 -13.68
N PRO A 239 8.06 -3.98 -12.84
CA PRO A 239 8.19 -4.12 -11.40
C PRO A 239 7.65 -5.46 -10.90
N LYS A 240 8.29 -6.04 -9.90
CA LYS A 240 7.88 -7.32 -9.32
C LYS A 240 6.74 -7.17 -8.31
N LEU A 241 6.56 -5.97 -7.79
CA LEU A 241 5.43 -5.61 -6.91
C LEU A 241 5.01 -4.17 -7.17
N THR A 242 3.77 -3.87 -6.77
CA THR A 242 3.20 -2.53 -6.88
C THR A 242 3.00 -1.95 -5.48
N MET A 243 3.35 -0.70 -5.33
CA MET A 243 3.26 0.04 -4.07
C MET A 243 2.22 1.15 -4.16
N ALA A 244 1.56 1.40 -3.05
CA ALA A 244 0.71 2.56 -2.81
C ALA A 244 1.27 3.40 -1.67
N ALA A 245 0.86 4.66 -1.57
CA ALA A 245 1.29 5.56 -0.51
C ALA A 245 0.16 5.83 0.48
N ASN A 246 0.48 5.80 1.78
CA ASN A 246 -0.32 6.42 2.82
C ASN A 246 0.40 7.69 3.28
N LEU A 247 -0.16 8.83 2.91
CA LEU A 247 0.35 10.14 3.27
C LEU A 247 -0.60 10.82 4.26
N SER A 248 -0.08 11.24 5.39
CA SER A 248 -0.83 11.96 6.39
C SER A 248 -0.09 13.20 6.87
N ASP A 249 -0.83 14.16 7.43
CA ASP A 249 -0.26 15.37 8.01
C ASP A 249 -0.21 15.23 9.53
N SER A 250 0.96 15.40 10.11
CA SER A 250 1.15 15.49 11.55
C SER A 250 1.69 16.87 11.90
N ALA A 251 0.78 17.81 12.21
CA ALA A 251 1.10 19.18 12.55
C ALA A 251 2.01 19.89 11.52
N GLY A 252 1.71 19.73 10.23
CA GLY A 252 2.47 20.32 9.14
C GLY A 252 3.71 19.53 8.70
N THR A 253 3.91 18.34 9.25
CA THR A 253 4.97 17.41 8.86
C THR A 253 4.36 16.17 8.23
N PRO A 254 4.82 15.72 7.05
CA PRO A 254 4.28 14.52 6.43
C PRO A 254 4.72 13.26 7.15
N ARG A 255 3.83 12.30 7.24
CA ARG A 255 4.15 10.90 7.51
C ARG A 255 3.87 10.11 6.25
N LEU A 256 4.75 9.17 5.94
CA LEU A 256 4.65 8.29 4.81
C LEU A 256 4.82 6.84 5.24
N ASP A 257 3.82 6.05 4.91
CA ASP A 257 3.91 4.60 4.94
C ASP A 257 3.62 4.08 3.52
N LEU A 258 4.45 3.18 3.00
CA LEU A 258 4.21 2.51 1.72
C LEU A 258 3.45 1.23 1.97
N VAL A 259 2.42 0.99 1.17
CA VAL A 259 1.62 -0.24 1.24
C VAL A 259 1.97 -1.12 0.06
N PHE A 260 2.31 -2.37 0.35
CA PHE A 260 2.67 -3.40 -0.62
C PHE A 260 2.39 -4.79 -0.06
N ASP A 261 2.33 -5.80 -0.93
CA ASP A 261 2.26 -7.21 -0.52
C ASP A 261 3.55 -7.93 -0.94
N ASN A 262 4.50 -8.02 -0.02
CA ASN A 262 5.78 -8.69 -0.22
C ASN A 262 5.77 -10.18 0.15
N PHE A 263 4.63 -10.73 0.55
CA PHE A 263 4.44 -12.13 0.90
C PHE A 263 3.51 -12.87 -0.08
N GLY A 264 2.59 -12.13 -0.73
CA GLY A 264 1.65 -12.64 -1.72
C GLY A 264 0.41 -13.29 -1.12
N HIS A 265 0.33 -13.50 0.20
CA HIS A 265 -0.81 -14.17 0.82
C HIS A 265 -2.07 -13.32 0.76
N GLY A 266 -2.01 -12.05 1.15
CA GLY A 266 -3.15 -11.15 1.12
C GLY A 266 -3.68 -10.89 -0.29
N THR A 267 -2.78 -10.78 -1.28
CA THR A 267 -3.14 -10.69 -2.70
C THR A 267 -3.86 -11.96 -3.17
N HIS A 268 -3.36 -13.13 -2.79
CA HIS A 268 -3.99 -14.42 -3.12
C HIS A 268 -5.38 -14.56 -2.50
N VAL A 269 -5.52 -14.25 -1.20
CA VAL A 269 -6.82 -14.22 -0.50
C VAL A 269 -7.79 -13.27 -1.18
N SER A 270 -7.33 -12.08 -1.56
CA SER A 270 -8.12 -11.08 -2.28
C SER A 270 -8.61 -11.59 -3.63
N GLY A 271 -7.75 -12.29 -4.36
CA GLY A 271 -8.10 -12.92 -5.64
C GLY A 271 -9.20 -13.95 -5.48
N ILE A 272 -9.08 -14.86 -4.51
CA ILE A 272 -10.11 -15.88 -4.24
C ILE A 272 -11.42 -15.23 -3.79
N ALA A 273 -11.35 -14.21 -2.96
CA ALA A 273 -12.54 -13.54 -2.44
C ALA A 273 -13.31 -12.79 -3.53
N ALA A 274 -12.64 -12.00 -4.37
CA ALA A 274 -13.33 -11.01 -5.18
C ALA A 274 -12.65 -10.62 -6.50
N ALA A 275 -11.68 -11.37 -7.03
CA ALA A 275 -11.14 -11.05 -8.35
C ALA A 275 -12.23 -11.04 -9.43
N HIS A 276 -12.06 -10.17 -10.43
CA HIS A 276 -12.89 -10.13 -11.62
C HIS A 276 -12.02 -10.20 -12.86
N ASP A 277 -12.26 -11.23 -13.70
CA ASP A 277 -11.47 -11.51 -14.90
C ASP A 277 -9.96 -11.55 -14.60
N LEU A 278 -9.54 -12.36 -13.61
CA LEU A 278 -8.17 -12.45 -13.14
C LEU A 278 -7.23 -12.74 -14.32
N TYR A 279 -6.13 -11.99 -14.39
CA TYR A 279 -5.18 -11.99 -15.51
C TYR A 279 -5.79 -11.69 -16.88
N GLY A 280 -6.96 -11.04 -16.93
CA GLY A 280 -7.67 -10.73 -18.17
C GLY A 280 -8.35 -11.95 -18.80
N VAL A 281 -8.57 -13.00 -18.03
CA VAL A 281 -9.28 -14.20 -18.49
C VAL A 281 -10.74 -14.08 -18.12
N PRO A 282 -11.66 -13.96 -19.12
CA PRO A 282 -13.08 -13.80 -18.86
C PRO A 282 -13.65 -14.96 -18.02
N GLY A 283 -14.33 -14.60 -16.93
CA GLY A 283 -14.95 -15.56 -16.01
C GLY A 283 -13.98 -16.28 -15.07
N PHE A 284 -12.70 -15.90 -15.07
CA PHE A 284 -11.77 -16.34 -14.02
C PHE A 284 -11.93 -15.44 -12.80
N ASP A 285 -13.05 -15.61 -12.11
CA ASP A 285 -13.53 -14.75 -11.03
C ASP A 285 -13.32 -15.38 -9.67
N GLY A 286 -13.21 -14.53 -8.65
CA GLY A 286 -13.34 -14.92 -7.25
C GLY A 286 -14.81 -15.22 -6.89
N VAL A 287 -15.04 -15.47 -5.59
CA VAL A 287 -16.38 -15.82 -5.07
C VAL A 287 -17.38 -14.67 -5.23
N ALA A 288 -16.93 -13.43 -5.07
CA ALA A 288 -17.76 -12.22 -5.08
C ALA A 288 -17.16 -11.15 -6.01
N PRO A 289 -17.14 -11.36 -7.34
CA PRO A 289 -16.41 -10.48 -8.26
C PRO A 289 -16.97 -9.06 -8.35
N GLY A 290 -18.18 -8.82 -7.89
CA GLY A 290 -18.81 -7.51 -7.77
C GLY A 290 -18.46 -6.77 -6.48
N ALA A 291 -17.87 -7.43 -5.49
CA ALA A 291 -17.48 -6.78 -4.23
C ALA A 291 -16.23 -5.89 -4.38
N GLN A 292 -16.16 -4.87 -3.54
CA GLN A 292 -14.95 -4.08 -3.34
C GLN A 292 -14.11 -4.66 -2.19
N LEU A 293 -12.80 -4.36 -2.20
CA LEU A 293 -11.83 -4.83 -1.21
C LEU A 293 -11.21 -3.65 -0.48
N LEU A 294 -11.21 -3.66 0.84
CA LEU A 294 -10.45 -2.74 1.66
C LEU A 294 -9.18 -3.46 2.12
N GLY A 295 -8.04 -3.07 1.59
CA GLY A 295 -6.76 -3.74 1.87
C GLY A 295 -6.08 -3.17 3.10
N LEU A 296 -5.97 -3.96 4.16
CA LEU A 296 -5.41 -3.56 5.44
C LEU A 296 -4.22 -4.46 5.79
N LYS A 297 -3.01 -3.97 5.49
CA LYS A 297 -1.78 -4.69 5.81
C LYS A 297 -1.55 -4.66 7.31
N ILE A 298 -1.63 -5.83 7.94
CA ILE A 298 -1.40 -6.00 9.39
C ILE A 298 -0.15 -6.80 9.71
N ALA A 299 0.41 -7.47 8.72
CA ALA A 299 1.51 -8.42 8.89
C ALA A 299 2.75 -8.00 8.12
N LYS A 300 3.92 -8.24 8.72
CA LYS A 300 5.24 -7.99 8.12
C LYS A 300 5.66 -9.19 7.29
N GLY A 301 5.59 -9.06 5.97
CA GLY A 301 5.94 -10.12 5.02
C GLY A 301 7.41 -10.52 5.10
N ALA A 302 8.31 -9.56 5.22
CA ALA A 302 9.75 -9.81 5.39
C ALA A 302 10.09 -10.62 6.67
N GLN A 303 9.17 -10.70 7.62
CA GLN A 303 9.32 -11.47 8.86
C GLN A 303 8.41 -12.72 8.86
N GLY A 304 8.04 -13.24 7.70
CA GLY A 304 7.20 -14.44 7.58
C GLY A 304 5.74 -14.23 7.95
N GLY A 305 5.21 -13.02 7.79
CA GLY A 305 3.81 -12.71 8.08
C GLY A 305 3.51 -12.45 9.56
N ILE A 306 4.52 -12.09 10.37
CA ILE A 306 4.31 -11.75 11.79
C ILE A 306 3.43 -10.50 11.90
N THR A 307 2.41 -10.60 12.77
CA THR A 307 1.51 -9.50 13.11
C THR A 307 1.47 -9.25 14.62
N THR A 308 0.91 -8.13 15.03
CA THR A 308 0.68 -7.78 16.43
C THR A 308 -0.81 -7.53 16.69
N THR A 309 -1.24 -7.76 17.93
CA THR A 309 -2.61 -7.41 18.35
C THR A 309 -2.93 -5.93 18.09
N GLY A 310 -1.95 -5.05 18.31
CA GLY A 310 -2.11 -3.61 18.04
C GLY A 310 -2.39 -3.30 16.57
N SER A 311 -1.68 -3.95 15.65
CA SER A 311 -1.91 -3.82 14.21
C SER A 311 -3.31 -4.28 13.81
N ILE A 312 -3.74 -5.42 14.33
CA ILE A 312 -5.08 -5.97 14.07
C ILE A 312 -6.17 -5.02 14.58
N LEU A 313 -6.05 -4.54 15.83
CA LEU A 313 -7.06 -3.65 16.42
C LEU A 313 -7.17 -2.32 15.68
N ARG A 314 -6.04 -1.71 15.28
CA ARG A 314 -6.05 -0.48 14.48
C ARG A 314 -6.71 -0.69 13.11
N ALA A 315 -6.41 -1.81 12.46
CA ALA A 315 -7.00 -2.15 11.17
C ALA A 315 -8.51 -2.39 11.26
N MET A 316 -8.98 -3.11 12.30
CA MET A 316 -10.40 -3.34 12.53
C MET A 316 -11.16 -2.03 12.81
N ASP A 317 -10.60 -1.16 13.66
CA ASP A 317 -11.17 0.15 13.94
C ASP A 317 -11.24 1.02 12.69
N TYR A 318 -10.19 0.97 11.85
CA TYR A 318 -10.20 1.65 10.56
C TYR A 318 -11.32 1.11 9.64
N ALA A 319 -11.45 -0.21 9.50
CA ALA A 319 -12.47 -0.83 8.66
C ALA A 319 -13.89 -0.40 9.07
N VAL A 320 -14.18 -0.39 10.37
CA VAL A 320 -15.48 0.04 10.90
C VAL A 320 -15.75 1.51 10.58
N ARG A 321 -14.76 2.37 10.78
CA ARG A 321 -14.90 3.81 10.47
C ARG A 321 -14.98 4.11 8.98
N PHE A 322 -14.32 3.32 8.15
CA PHE A 322 -14.38 3.47 6.70
C PHE A 322 -15.75 3.10 6.14
N ALA A 323 -16.43 2.13 6.75
CA ALA A 323 -17.76 1.67 6.33
C ALA A 323 -18.92 2.52 6.90
N ALA A 324 -18.68 3.36 7.93
CA ALA A 324 -19.68 4.21 8.59
C ALA A 324 -19.87 5.56 7.87
#